data_fb19bc015ea22150a1f30876791d1c6e
#
_entry.id   fb19bc015ea22150a1f30876791d1c6e
#
_cell.length_a   1.000
_cell.length_b   1.000
_cell.length_c   1.000
_cell.angle_alpha   90.00
_cell.angle_beta   90.00
_cell.angle_gamma   90.00
#
_symmetry.space_group_name_H-M   'P 1'
#
loop_
_entity.id
_entity.type
_entity.pdbx_description
1 polymer ?
#
loop_
_entity_poly.entity_id
_entity_poly.type
_entity_poly.pdbx_seq_one_letter_code
_entity_poly.pdbx_strand_id
1 'polypeptide(L)'
;ISDLDYAAANLPSSYTNEEDDGRVTRWAAFALKSRICMFMAGDYRKSSPDQKWYWEQARDATDSVITKSGKSLYTPNNQLTGESYRKLFYDDAASVGSGEIIYDSQFTSAERALYGFTVKIACISDGGWNSWVPTQSMVDAYEVKVSNGEAYPIDDPRSNYNPDDPYVNRDPRLAASIYYTGTGGTTLAGSEYNSQPGSTSGDKMDQHNGSPTGYGWKKYVDPSLIGVWDTGHDFPLIRLAEVYLDAAEARNELANSPSEDAKIRNYSGMTRWRVGMPDFPNNLTKDEMRERIRNERRVELAFEGARFFDIRRWGIAENVLNAEDGWIIGMKLDNAGGYQVVESGKWKGHVKVRQRTLFTSDQYVWPIPSREIELNPNLEAEPLMEIE
;
A
#
# COMPACT_ATOMS: atom_id res chain seq x y z
N ILE A 1 -0.89 5.28 24.21
CA ILE A 1 -1.12 3.82 24.33
C ILE A 1 -2.12 3.54 25.44
N SER A 2 -1.98 4.14 26.64
CA SER A 2 -2.91 3.95 27.75
C SER A 2 -4.38 4.22 27.39
N ASP A 3 -4.64 5.26 26.61
CA ASP A 3 -6.01 5.60 26.16
C ASP A 3 -6.58 4.52 25.22
N LEU A 4 -5.71 3.93 24.38
CA LEU A 4 -6.12 2.82 23.50
C LEU A 4 -6.35 1.53 24.28
N ASP A 5 -5.59 1.27 25.34
CA ASP A 5 -5.84 0.14 26.24
C ASP A 5 -7.17 0.32 26.98
N TYR A 6 -7.46 1.52 27.44
CA TYR A 6 -8.74 1.85 28.04
C TYR A 6 -9.89 1.69 27.03
N ALA A 7 -9.73 2.20 25.80
CA ALA A 7 -10.73 2.05 24.73
C ALA A 7 -10.96 0.56 24.38
N ALA A 8 -9.90 -0.23 24.23
CA ALA A 8 -10.01 -1.66 23.94
C ALA A 8 -10.68 -2.45 25.07
N ALA A 9 -10.55 -2.02 26.31
CA ALA A 9 -11.21 -2.65 27.46
C ALA A 9 -12.72 -2.31 27.55
N ASN A 10 -13.11 -1.10 27.14
CA ASN A 10 -14.46 -0.57 27.39
C ASN A 10 -15.36 -0.51 26.14
N LEU A 11 -14.81 -0.45 24.93
CA LEU A 11 -15.60 -0.48 23.71
C LEU A 11 -16.20 -1.88 23.46
N PRO A 12 -17.38 -1.97 22.80
CA PRO A 12 -17.97 -3.24 22.42
C PRO A 12 -17.15 -3.94 21.33
N SER A 13 -17.35 -5.25 21.18
CA SER A 13 -16.78 -6.04 20.08
C SER A 13 -17.50 -5.82 18.74
N SER A 14 -18.78 -5.48 18.81
CA SER A 14 -19.65 -5.19 17.66
C SER A 14 -20.85 -4.35 18.12
N TYR A 15 -21.48 -3.68 17.19
CA TYR A 15 -22.78 -3.03 17.40
C TYR A 15 -23.86 -3.87 16.75
N THR A 16 -25.08 -3.83 17.31
CA THR A 16 -26.23 -4.61 16.85
C THR A 16 -27.27 -3.76 16.12
N ASN A 17 -27.23 -2.44 16.33
CA ASN A 17 -28.14 -1.50 15.68
C ASN A 17 -27.50 -0.98 14.40
N GLU A 18 -28.26 -0.92 13.31
CA GLU A 18 -27.78 -0.35 12.03
C GLU A 18 -27.36 1.14 12.18
N GLU A 19 -28.03 1.89 13.06
CA GLU A 19 -27.68 3.30 13.35
C GLU A 19 -26.29 3.47 13.99
N ASP A 20 -25.73 2.40 14.53
CA ASP A 20 -24.41 2.38 15.16
C ASP A 20 -23.31 1.86 14.20
N ASP A 21 -23.66 1.56 12.95
CA ASP A 21 -22.67 1.15 11.95
C ASP A 21 -21.62 2.23 11.71
N GLY A 22 -20.37 1.83 11.47
CA GLY A 22 -19.23 2.76 11.37
C GLY A 22 -18.67 3.26 12.71
N ARG A 23 -19.29 2.98 13.86
CA ARG A 23 -18.72 3.32 15.16
C ARG A 23 -17.50 2.49 15.50
N VAL A 24 -16.57 3.12 16.20
CA VAL A 24 -15.32 2.50 16.65
C VAL A 24 -15.56 1.32 17.59
N THR A 25 -15.06 0.15 17.27
CA THR A 25 -15.08 -1.04 18.12
C THR A 25 -13.75 -1.22 18.86
N ARG A 26 -13.69 -2.13 19.84
CA ARG A 26 -12.44 -2.51 20.50
C ARG A 26 -11.36 -3.00 19.52
N TRP A 27 -11.76 -3.59 18.40
CA TRP A 27 -10.84 -4.10 17.40
C TRP A 27 -10.12 -2.97 16.67
N ALA A 28 -10.80 -1.86 16.42
CA ALA A 28 -10.18 -0.66 15.89
C ALA A 28 -9.19 -0.04 16.89
N ALA A 29 -9.48 -0.05 18.19
CA ALA A 29 -8.56 0.41 19.21
C ALA A 29 -7.29 -0.46 19.27
N PHE A 30 -7.40 -1.80 19.23
CA PHE A 30 -6.24 -2.68 19.15
C PHE A 30 -5.43 -2.48 17.86
N ALA A 31 -6.09 -2.40 16.72
CA ALA A 31 -5.41 -2.21 15.44
C ALA A 31 -4.70 -0.84 15.35
N LEU A 32 -5.32 0.22 15.87
CA LEU A 32 -4.66 1.53 15.98
C LEU A 32 -3.48 1.49 16.96
N LYS A 33 -3.61 0.78 18.08
CA LYS A 33 -2.49 0.56 19.03
C LYS A 33 -1.32 -0.12 18.31
N SER A 34 -1.59 -1.17 17.52
CA SER A 34 -0.56 -1.82 16.71
C SER A 34 0.14 -0.82 15.80
N ARG A 35 -0.61 -0.07 15.00
CA ARG A 35 -0.05 0.92 14.05
C ARG A 35 0.86 1.94 14.74
N ILE A 36 0.46 2.46 15.91
CA ILE A 36 1.27 3.39 16.68
C ILE A 36 2.54 2.70 17.21
N CYS A 37 2.41 1.50 17.77
CA CYS A 37 3.55 0.75 18.29
C CYS A 37 4.54 0.38 17.18
N MET A 38 4.06 -0.03 15.99
CA MET A 38 4.89 -0.27 14.81
C MET A 38 5.69 0.97 14.40
N PHE A 39 5.06 2.15 14.45
CA PHE A 39 5.74 3.40 14.14
C PHE A 39 6.81 3.73 15.20
N MET A 40 6.50 3.57 16.47
CA MET A 40 7.42 3.84 17.59
C MET A 40 8.58 2.84 17.66
N ALA A 41 8.37 1.59 17.21
CA ALA A 41 9.38 0.54 17.19
C ALA A 41 10.28 0.58 15.94
N GLY A 42 10.00 1.44 14.98
CA GLY A 42 10.69 1.47 13.70
C GLY A 42 12.19 1.74 13.80
N ASP A 43 12.93 1.33 12.77
CA ASP A 43 14.40 1.38 12.73
C ASP A 43 14.98 2.79 12.87
N TYR A 44 14.25 3.80 12.45
CA TYR A 44 14.64 5.18 12.63
C TYR A 44 14.78 5.56 14.14
N ARG A 45 14.16 4.78 15.02
CA ARG A 45 14.25 4.90 16.49
C ARG A 45 14.97 3.72 17.16
N LYS A 46 15.78 2.97 16.41
CA LYS A 46 16.41 1.73 16.89
C LYS A 46 17.29 1.88 18.13
N SER A 47 17.76 3.08 18.43
CA SER A 47 18.48 3.40 19.67
C SER A 47 17.56 3.63 20.89
N SER A 48 16.23 3.63 20.71
CA SER A 48 15.30 3.78 21.81
C SER A 48 15.33 2.55 22.72
N PRO A 49 15.50 2.72 24.05
CA PRO A 49 15.50 1.59 25.00
C PRO A 49 14.15 0.85 25.02
N ASP A 50 13.08 1.49 24.56
CA ASP A 50 11.72 0.97 24.57
C ASP A 50 11.34 0.24 23.26
N GLN A 51 12.23 0.17 22.26
CA GLN A 51 11.93 -0.41 20.95
C GLN A 51 11.35 -1.83 21.08
N LYS A 52 11.99 -2.69 21.86
CA LYS A 52 11.51 -4.06 22.07
C LYS A 52 10.12 -4.09 22.69
N TRP A 53 9.85 -3.24 23.66
CA TRP A 53 8.53 -3.13 24.29
C TRP A 53 7.45 -2.73 23.28
N TYR A 54 7.74 -1.80 22.37
CA TYR A 54 6.79 -1.42 21.32
C TYR A 54 6.51 -2.58 20.36
N TRP A 55 7.54 -3.37 19.99
CA TRP A 55 7.32 -4.59 19.19
C TRP A 55 6.43 -5.60 19.92
N GLU A 56 6.63 -5.80 21.22
CA GLU A 56 5.80 -6.67 22.04
C GLU A 56 4.36 -6.16 22.11
N GLN A 57 4.14 -4.86 22.32
CA GLN A 57 2.82 -4.25 22.32
C GLN A 57 2.10 -4.41 20.98
N ALA A 58 2.80 -4.23 19.86
CA ALA A 58 2.26 -4.42 18.52
C ALA A 58 1.83 -5.88 18.31
N ARG A 59 2.69 -6.86 18.65
CA ARG A 59 2.39 -8.28 18.59
C ARG A 59 1.12 -8.63 19.41
N ASP A 60 1.03 -8.19 20.63
CA ASP A 60 -0.07 -8.55 21.54
C ASP A 60 -1.40 -7.92 21.11
N ALA A 61 -1.35 -6.68 20.61
CA ALA A 61 -2.51 -5.99 20.05
C ALA A 61 -3.02 -6.69 18.78
N THR A 62 -2.13 -7.04 17.85
CA THR A 62 -2.50 -7.76 16.62
C THR A 62 -3.02 -9.16 16.91
N ASP A 63 -2.41 -9.91 17.84
CA ASP A 63 -2.91 -11.22 18.26
C ASP A 63 -4.33 -11.13 18.82
N SER A 64 -4.64 -10.07 19.56
CA SER A 64 -6.00 -9.86 20.08
C SER A 64 -7.02 -9.71 18.95
N VAL A 65 -6.71 -8.95 17.90
CA VAL A 65 -7.57 -8.82 16.73
C VAL A 65 -7.69 -10.16 15.99
N ILE A 66 -6.56 -10.76 15.61
CA ILE A 66 -6.53 -11.96 14.77
C ILE A 66 -7.27 -13.13 15.44
N THR A 67 -7.08 -13.33 16.75
CA THR A 67 -7.59 -14.52 17.45
C THR A 67 -8.98 -14.37 18.05
N LYS A 68 -9.45 -13.14 18.29
CA LYS A 68 -10.68 -12.89 19.08
C LYS A 68 -11.76 -12.10 18.33
N SER A 69 -11.43 -11.44 17.21
CA SER A 69 -12.40 -10.61 16.51
C SER A 69 -13.42 -11.39 15.67
N GLY A 70 -13.08 -12.61 15.28
CA GLY A 70 -13.86 -13.39 14.31
C GLY A 70 -13.76 -12.87 12.87
N LYS A 71 -12.93 -11.85 12.61
CA LYS A 71 -12.75 -11.27 11.28
C LYS A 71 -11.92 -12.18 10.38
N SER A 72 -12.15 -12.10 9.08
CA SER A 72 -11.44 -12.88 8.05
C SER A 72 -11.12 -12.02 6.83
N LEU A 73 -10.09 -12.39 6.06
CA LEU A 73 -9.82 -11.74 4.79
C LEU A 73 -10.96 -11.99 3.79
N TYR A 74 -11.28 -10.98 3.01
CA TYR A 74 -12.30 -11.07 1.97
C TYR A 74 -11.86 -11.97 0.82
N THR A 75 -12.56 -13.08 0.65
CA THR A 75 -12.35 -14.08 -0.42
C THR A 75 -13.71 -14.58 -0.91
N PRO A 76 -14.43 -13.79 -1.72
CA PRO A 76 -15.80 -14.13 -2.13
C PRO A 76 -15.82 -15.47 -2.88
N ASN A 77 -16.71 -16.37 -2.45
CA ASN A 77 -16.86 -17.71 -3.05
C ASN A 77 -15.55 -18.51 -3.12
N ASN A 78 -14.59 -18.26 -2.23
CA ASN A 78 -13.23 -18.84 -2.25
C ASN A 78 -12.46 -18.56 -3.56
N GLN A 79 -12.78 -17.48 -4.24
CA GLN A 79 -12.03 -17.04 -5.42
C GLN A 79 -10.76 -16.28 -5.00
N LEU A 80 -9.61 -16.92 -5.22
CA LEU A 80 -8.30 -16.38 -4.88
C LEU A 80 -7.71 -15.61 -6.09
N THR A 81 -8.25 -14.42 -6.35
CA THR A 81 -7.90 -13.63 -7.53
C THR A 81 -7.64 -12.16 -7.19
N GLY A 82 -6.91 -11.47 -8.07
CA GLY A 82 -6.73 -10.02 -7.96
C GLY A 82 -8.05 -9.25 -8.06
N GLU A 83 -9.02 -9.72 -8.84
CA GLU A 83 -10.33 -9.06 -8.93
C GLU A 83 -11.13 -9.19 -7.62
N SER A 84 -11.08 -10.36 -6.96
CA SER A 84 -11.69 -10.52 -5.63
C SER A 84 -11.07 -9.56 -4.60
N TYR A 85 -9.76 -9.39 -4.66
CA TYR A 85 -9.06 -8.38 -3.86
C TYR A 85 -9.53 -6.95 -4.18
N ARG A 86 -9.66 -6.58 -5.47
CA ARG A 86 -10.06 -5.25 -5.88
C ARG A 86 -11.48 -4.90 -5.45
N LYS A 87 -12.41 -5.86 -5.49
CA LYS A 87 -13.81 -5.68 -5.07
C LYS A 87 -13.95 -5.12 -3.65
N LEU A 88 -13.06 -5.48 -2.73
CA LEU A 88 -13.06 -4.95 -1.37
C LEU A 88 -13.04 -3.40 -1.31
N PHE A 89 -12.56 -2.74 -2.35
CA PHE A 89 -12.30 -1.29 -2.37
C PHE A 89 -13.32 -0.48 -3.18
N TYR A 90 -14.27 -1.12 -3.84
CA TYR A 90 -15.28 -0.41 -4.63
C TYR A 90 -16.68 -0.99 -4.51
N ASP A 91 -16.84 -2.13 -3.87
CA ASP A 91 -18.12 -2.79 -3.70
C ASP A 91 -18.50 -2.74 -2.21
N ASP A 92 -19.44 -1.84 -1.85
CA ASP A 92 -19.85 -1.64 -0.45
C ASP A 92 -20.43 -2.90 0.16
N ALA A 93 -21.14 -3.73 -0.63
CA ALA A 93 -21.63 -5.02 -0.16
C ALA A 93 -20.47 -5.98 0.17
N ALA A 94 -19.36 -5.86 -0.55
CA ALA A 94 -18.13 -6.60 -0.26
C ALA A 94 -17.42 -6.05 0.97
N SER A 95 -17.35 -4.73 1.14
CA SER A 95 -16.68 -4.08 2.26
C SER A 95 -17.40 -4.34 3.59
N VAL A 96 -18.69 -4.05 3.66
CA VAL A 96 -19.54 -4.23 4.86
C VAL A 96 -19.71 -5.71 5.21
N GLY A 97 -19.95 -6.57 4.24
CA GLY A 97 -20.18 -8.01 4.46
C GLY A 97 -18.92 -8.85 4.63
N SER A 98 -17.71 -8.31 4.32
CA SER A 98 -16.49 -9.10 4.25
C SER A 98 -15.92 -9.55 5.60
N GLY A 99 -16.23 -8.82 6.65
CA GLY A 99 -15.56 -8.99 7.94
C GLY A 99 -14.07 -8.57 7.94
N GLU A 100 -13.48 -8.15 6.81
CA GLU A 100 -12.09 -7.72 6.73
C GLU A 100 -11.90 -6.28 7.22
N ILE A 101 -12.85 -5.39 6.91
CA ILE A 101 -12.78 -3.99 7.33
C ILE A 101 -12.97 -3.90 8.85
N ILE A 102 -12.06 -3.21 9.51
CA ILE A 102 -12.08 -2.98 10.95
C ILE A 102 -12.63 -1.60 11.28
N TYR A 103 -12.24 -0.62 10.46
CA TYR A 103 -12.71 0.75 10.55
C TYR A 103 -12.60 1.44 9.19
N ASP A 104 -13.63 2.16 8.81
CA ASP A 104 -13.74 2.89 7.56
C ASP A 104 -14.21 4.33 7.77
N SER A 105 -14.09 5.12 6.73
CA SER A 105 -14.75 6.42 6.61
C SER A 105 -15.91 6.24 5.66
N GLN A 106 -17.13 6.34 6.19
CA GLN A 106 -18.36 6.09 5.45
C GLN A 106 -18.77 7.32 4.63
N PHE A 107 -19.26 7.04 3.43
CA PHE A 107 -19.73 8.05 2.48
C PHE A 107 -21.06 7.64 1.88
N THR A 108 -21.86 8.64 1.52
CA THR A 108 -23.09 8.46 0.75
C THR A 108 -23.11 9.50 -0.39
N SER A 109 -23.58 9.12 -1.57
CA SER A 109 -23.64 10.01 -2.71
C SER A 109 -24.53 11.23 -2.48
N ALA A 110 -25.51 11.14 -1.57
CA ALA A 110 -26.48 12.20 -1.31
C ALA A 110 -26.04 13.21 -0.24
N GLU A 111 -25.40 12.72 0.85
CA GLU A 111 -25.16 13.54 2.03
C GLU A 111 -23.68 13.83 2.28
N ARG A 112 -22.83 12.84 2.03
CA ARG A 112 -21.39 12.91 2.24
C ARG A 112 -20.68 12.18 1.11
N ALA A 113 -20.67 12.75 -0.07
CA ALA A 113 -20.02 12.14 -1.22
C ALA A 113 -18.49 12.15 -1.09
N LEU A 114 -17.85 11.11 -1.59
CA LEU A 114 -16.40 11.06 -1.82
C LEU A 114 -16.10 11.85 -3.11
N TYR A 115 -16.17 13.17 -2.99
CA TYR A 115 -16.22 14.13 -4.09
C TYR A 115 -15.05 14.01 -5.05
N GLY A 116 -15.36 13.65 -6.29
CA GLY A 116 -14.42 13.58 -7.41
C GLY A 116 -13.28 12.58 -7.22
N PHE A 117 -13.30 11.72 -6.22
CA PHE A 117 -12.19 10.78 -5.96
C PHE A 117 -12.01 9.83 -7.14
N THR A 118 -13.07 9.13 -7.54
CA THR A 118 -13.04 8.16 -8.64
C THR A 118 -12.62 8.82 -9.97
N VAL A 119 -13.16 9.99 -10.29
CA VAL A 119 -12.79 10.75 -11.50
C VAL A 119 -11.33 11.18 -11.46
N LYS A 120 -10.81 11.57 -10.31
CA LYS A 120 -9.41 12.01 -10.19
C LYS A 120 -8.41 10.85 -10.38
N ILE A 121 -8.75 9.65 -9.95
CA ILE A 121 -7.83 8.50 -10.00
C ILE A 121 -7.97 7.69 -11.29
N ALA A 122 -9.17 7.55 -11.84
CA ALA A 122 -9.42 6.72 -13.01
C ALA A 122 -8.65 7.21 -14.25
N CYS A 123 -8.42 6.29 -15.18
CA CYS A 123 -7.88 6.63 -16.50
C CYS A 123 -8.93 7.32 -17.37
N ILE A 124 -8.50 7.92 -18.48
CA ILE A 124 -9.38 8.71 -19.36
C ILE A 124 -10.50 7.85 -19.94
N SER A 125 -10.18 6.62 -20.41
CA SER A 125 -11.17 5.70 -20.97
C SER A 125 -12.23 5.25 -19.96
N ASP A 126 -11.92 5.35 -18.66
CA ASP A 126 -12.85 5.14 -17.55
C ASP A 126 -13.42 6.48 -17.02
N GLY A 127 -13.40 7.53 -17.83
CA GLY A 127 -13.98 8.83 -17.48
C GLY A 127 -13.18 9.66 -16.48
N GLY A 128 -11.91 9.32 -16.27
CA GLY A 128 -11.06 9.94 -15.26
C GLY A 128 -10.01 10.90 -15.80
N TRP A 129 -9.20 11.44 -14.88
CA TRP A 129 -8.24 12.51 -15.14
C TRP A 129 -6.78 12.12 -14.84
N ASN A 130 -6.50 10.91 -14.40
CA ASN A 130 -5.14 10.48 -14.01
C ASN A 130 -4.40 11.48 -13.10
N SER A 131 -5.12 12.13 -12.16
CA SER A 131 -4.52 13.17 -11.29
C SER A 131 -3.51 12.56 -10.31
N TRP A 132 -3.71 11.31 -9.93
CA TRP A 132 -2.79 10.53 -9.11
C TRP A 132 -2.47 9.22 -9.81
N VAL A 133 -1.21 8.97 -10.04
CA VAL A 133 -0.76 7.84 -10.86
C VAL A 133 0.36 7.06 -10.19
N PRO A 134 0.44 5.74 -10.42
CA PRO A 134 1.54 4.92 -9.92
C PRO A 134 2.87 5.27 -10.58
N THR A 135 3.96 4.98 -9.89
CA THR A 135 5.32 5.09 -10.41
C THR A 135 5.85 3.73 -10.85
N GLN A 136 6.91 3.70 -11.68
CA GLN A 136 7.60 2.46 -12.06
C GLN A 136 8.04 1.66 -10.84
N SER A 137 8.57 2.33 -9.81
CA SER A 137 9.02 1.63 -8.60
C SER A 137 7.87 0.92 -7.86
N MET A 138 6.61 1.38 -7.98
CA MET A 138 5.46 0.65 -7.45
C MET A 138 5.17 -0.60 -8.29
N VAL A 139 5.23 -0.49 -9.61
CA VAL A 139 5.05 -1.62 -10.54
C VAL A 139 6.12 -2.69 -10.31
N ASP A 140 7.36 -2.28 -10.07
CA ASP A 140 8.48 -3.19 -9.79
C ASP A 140 8.30 -3.98 -8.49
N ALA A 141 7.55 -3.46 -7.52
CA ALA A 141 7.34 -4.11 -6.23
C ALA A 141 6.53 -5.42 -6.31
N TYR A 142 5.71 -5.57 -7.34
CA TYR A 142 4.95 -6.80 -7.56
C TYR A 142 5.88 -7.92 -8.02
N GLU A 143 5.85 -9.06 -7.35
CA GLU A 143 6.71 -10.21 -7.64
C GLU A 143 6.30 -10.96 -8.91
N VAL A 144 7.20 -11.80 -9.42
CA VAL A 144 6.96 -12.73 -10.54
C VAL A 144 6.75 -14.12 -10.00
N LYS A 145 5.66 -14.78 -10.39
CA LYS A 145 5.41 -16.21 -10.14
C LYS A 145 6.20 -17.04 -11.13
N VAL A 146 6.92 -18.02 -10.64
CA VAL A 146 7.70 -18.95 -11.48
C VAL A 146 7.09 -20.35 -11.50
N SER A 147 7.46 -21.15 -12.50
CA SER A 147 6.83 -22.45 -12.77
C SER A 147 6.99 -23.49 -11.65
N ASN A 148 7.97 -23.33 -10.77
CA ASN A 148 8.18 -24.23 -9.62
C ASN A 148 7.23 -23.95 -8.43
N GLY A 149 6.29 -23.00 -8.58
CA GLY A 149 5.35 -22.64 -7.51
C GLY A 149 5.89 -21.67 -6.47
N GLU A 150 6.95 -20.94 -6.80
CA GLU A 150 7.51 -19.86 -5.97
C GLU A 150 7.28 -18.49 -6.62
N ALA A 151 7.61 -17.42 -5.90
CA ALA A 151 7.60 -16.06 -6.44
C ALA A 151 8.80 -15.25 -5.94
N TYR A 152 9.31 -14.39 -6.81
CA TYR A 152 10.51 -13.61 -6.54
C TYR A 152 10.37 -12.17 -7.01
N PRO A 153 11.07 -11.21 -6.35
CA PRO A 153 11.24 -9.86 -6.86
C PRO A 153 11.81 -9.86 -8.29
N ILE A 154 11.49 -8.86 -9.09
CA ILE A 154 11.98 -8.77 -10.48
C ILE A 154 13.50 -8.70 -10.60
N ASP A 155 14.18 -8.23 -9.54
CA ASP A 155 15.66 -8.12 -9.50
C ASP A 155 16.33 -9.43 -9.05
N ASP A 156 15.57 -10.42 -8.61
CA ASP A 156 16.10 -11.74 -8.26
C ASP A 156 16.28 -12.57 -9.54
N PRO A 157 17.48 -13.09 -9.81
CA PRO A 157 17.72 -13.90 -11.01
C PRO A 157 16.78 -15.13 -11.15
N ARG A 158 16.26 -15.65 -10.04
CA ARG A 158 15.31 -16.77 -10.01
C ARG A 158 13.92 -16.41 -10.55
N SER A 159 13.59 -15.11 -10.62
CA SER A 159 12.30 -14.64 -11.13
C SER A 159 12.10 -14.91 -12.62
N ASN A 160 13.19 -15.06 -13.38
CA ASN A 160 13.17 -15.09 -14.84
C ASN A 160 12.40 -13.89 -15.44
N TYR A 161 12.47 -12.73 -14.80
CA TYR A 161 11.82 -11.52 -15.26
C TYR A 161 12.33 -11.12 -16.65
N ASN A 162 11.39 -10.88 -17.58
CA ASN A 162 11.72 -10.40 -18.92
C ASN A 162 11.34 -8.90 -19.05
N PRO A 163 12.31 -7.99 -19.20
CA PRO A 163 12.04 -6.55 -19.34
C PRO A 163 11.37 -6.17 -20.68
N ASP A 164 11.32 -7.06 -21.65
CA ASP A 164 10.61 -6.86 -22.91
C ASP A 164 9.16 -7.36 -22.87
N ASP A 165 8.82 -8.14 -21.83
CA ASP A 165 7.44 -8.54 -21.52
C ASP A 165 7.20 -8.43 -20.00
N PRO A 166 7.18 -7.20 -19.46
CA PRO A 166 7.37 -6.93 -18.05
C PRO A 166 6.17 -7.30 -17.15
N TYR A 167 5.02 -7.67 -17.73
CA TYR A 167 3.78 -7.89 -16.98
C TYR A 167 3.36 -9.36 -16.91
N VAL A 168 4.09 -10.26 -17.55
CA VAL A 168 3.78 -11.69 -17.55
C VAL A 168 4.11 -12.32 -16.21
N ASN A 169 3.20 -13.18 -15.74
CA ASN A 169 3.32 -13.94 -14.48
C ASN A 169 3.52 -13.10 -13.21
N ARG A 170 3.12 -11.84 -13.23
CA ARG A 170 3.22 -10.95 -12.08
C ARG A 170 2.15 -11.29 -11.03
N ASP A 171 2.38 -10.82 -9.82
CA ASP A 171 1.39 -10.85 -8.74
C ASP A 171 0.04 -10.35 -9.25
N PRO A 172 -1.07 -11.09 -9.04
CA PRO A 172 -2.40 -10.73 -9.54
C PRO A 172 -2.89 -9.34 -9.07
N ARG A 173 -2.35 -8.83 -7.95
CA ARG A 173 -2.67 -7.49 -7.45
C ARG A 173 -2.14 -6.37 -8.34
N LEU A 174 -1.13 -6.63 -9.20
CA LEU A 174 -0.67 -5.65 -10.19
C LEU A 174 -1.82 -5.25 -11.12
N ALA A 175 -2.38 -6.22 -11.84
CA ALA A 175 -3.48 -5.97 -12.79
C ALA A 175 -4.79 -5.52 -12.09
N ALA A 176 -4.94 -5.83 -10.80
CA ALA A 176 -6.07 -5.39 -9.99
C ALA A 176 -5.96 -3.95 -9.52
N SER A 177 -4.73 -3.42 -9.39
CA SER A 177 -4.47 -2.11 -8.79
C SER A 177 -4.03 -1.04 -9.78
N ILE A 178 -3.45 -1.45 -10.93
CA ILE A 178 -2.75 -0.55 -11.85
C ILE A 178 -3.14 -0.87 -13.29
N TYR A 179 -3.44 0.17 -14.08
CA TYR A 179 -3.50 0.08 -15.53
C TYR A 179 -2.09 0.23 -16.11
N TYR A 180 -1.76 -0.60 -17.10
CA TYR A 180 -0.47 -0.60 -17.80
C TYR A 180 -0.66 -0.99 -19.27
N THR A 181 0.23 -0.51 -20.12
CA THR A 181 0.24 -0.84 -21.55
C THR A 181 0.69 -2.27 -21.77
N GLY A 182 0.00 -3.00 -22.65
CA GLY A 182 0.35 -4.37 -23.05
C GLY A 182 -0.73 -5.39 -22.72
N THR A 183 -0.39 -6.68 -22.82
CA THR A 183 -1.31 -7.81 -22.60
C THR A 183 -1.93 -7.77 -21.21
N GLY A 184 -3.23 -7.56 -21.13
CA GLY A 184 -3.99 -7.46 -19.87
C GLY A 184 -4.26 -6.04 -19.38
N GLY A 185 -3.73 -5.04 -20.05
CA GLY A 185 -4.05 -3.64 -19.80
C GLY A 185 -5.42 -3.23 -20.36
N THR A 186 -6.51 -3.86 -19.88
CA THR A 186 -7.87 -3.49 -20.27
C THR A 186 -8.47 -2.54 -19.23
N THR A 187 -9.05 -1.42 -19.71
CA THR A 187 -9.79 -0.50 -18.87
C THR A 187 -11.10 -1.14 -18.40
N LEU A 188 -11.74 -0.58 -17.38
CA LEU A 188 -13.02 -1.07 -16.90
C LEU A 188 -14.15 -0.86 -17.92
N ALA A 189 -14.01 0.18 -18.76
CA ALA A 189 -14.90 0.41 -19.91
C ALA A 189 -14.71 -0.60 -21.07
N GLY A 190 -13.73 -1.52 -20.97
CA GLY A 190 -13.47 -2.55 -21.97
C GLY A 190 -12.55 -2.14 -23.10
N SER A 191 -11.94 -0.96 -23.05
CA SER A 191 -10.95 -0.49 -24.03
C SER A 191 -9.56 -1.04 -23.71
N GLU A 192 -8.70 -1.15 -24.72
CA GLU A 192 -7.29 -1.40 -24.49
C GLU A 192 -6.63 -0.16 -23.86
N TYR A 193 -5.97 -0.38 -22.70
CA TYR A 193 -5.14 0.67 -22.09
C TYR A 193 -3.78 0.70 -22.80
N ASN A 194 -3.51 1.78 -23.50
CA ASN A 194 -2.20 2.01 -24.14
C ASN A 194 -1.78 3.45 -23.96
N SER A 195 -0.82 3.68 -23.08
CA SER A 195 -0.33 5.00 -22.74
C SER A 195 0.92 5.42 -23.53
N GLN A 196 1.40 4.61 -24.47
CA GLN A 196 2.53 5.00 -25.33
C GLN A 196 2.23 6.32 -26.07
N PRO A 197 3.17 7.27 -26.12
CA PRO A 197 3.02 8.50 -26.89
C PRO A 197 2.73 8.21 -28.37
N GLY A 198 1.78 8.94 -28.96
CA GLY A 198 1.39 8.77 -30.34
C GLY A 198 0.53 7.54 -30.64
N SER A 199 0.16 6.74 -29.62
CA SER A 199 -0.80 5.64 -29.80
C SER A 199 -2.19 6.17 -30.18
N THR A 200 -3.08 5.29 -30.65
CA THR A 200 -4.48 5.65 -30.97
C THR A 200 -5.39 5.58 -29.73
N SER A 201 -4.87 5.10 -28.60
CA SER A 201 -5.64 4.98 -27.35
C SER A 201 -6.07 6.34 -26.81
N GLY A 202 -7.24 6.38 -26.17
CA GLY A 202 -7.70 7.49 -25.35
C GLY A 202 -6.83 7.73 -24.11
N ASP A 203 -5.97 6.81 -23.71
CA ASP A 203 -5.15 6.89 -22.49
C ASP A 203 -3.68 7.24 -22.76
N LYS A 204 -3.32 7.64 -23.99
CA LYS A 204 -1.95 8.02 -24.34
C LYS A 204 -1.42 9.18 -23.49
N MET A 205 -0.11 9.16 -23.20
CA MET A 205 0.56 10.14 -22.32
C MET A 205 0.53 11.57 -22.88
N ASP A 206 0.60 11.70 -24.21
CA ASP A 206 0.76 12.97 -24.94
C ASP A 206 -0.55 13.72 -25.19
N GLN A 207 -1.57 13.48 -24.38
CA GLN A 207 -2.83 14.22 -24.42
C GLN A 207 -3.21 14.84 -23.08
N HIS A 208 -4.26 15.68 -23.10
CA HIS A 208 -4.81 16.28 -21.89
C HIS A 208 -5.29 15.20 -20.92
N ASN A 209 -4.89 15.29 -19.65
CA ASN A 209 -5.11 14.26 -18.60
C ASN A 209 -4.44 12.89 -18.89
N GLY A 210 -3.54 12.81 -19.86
CA GLY A 210 -2.69 11.61 -20.03
C GLY A 210 -1.85 11.36 -18.80
N SER A 211 -1.64 10.08 -18.45
CA SER A 211 -0.82 9.75 -17.29
C SER A 211 0.66 10.11 -17.51
N PRO A 212 1.26 10.97 -16.69
CA PRO A 212 2.67 11.34 -16.87
C PRO A 212 3.65 10.18 -16.63
N THR A 213 3.24 9.13 -15.92
CA THR A 213 4.05 7.93 -15.72
C THR A 213 3.73 6.81 -16.70
N GLY A 214 2.70 6.94 -17.49
CA GLY A 214 2.16 5.90 -18.35
C GLY A 214 1.39 4.79 -17.62
N TYR A 215 1.25 4.89 -16.31
CA TYR A 215 0.45 3.99 -15.48
C TYR A 215 -0.81 4.69 -14.99
N GLY A 216 -1.92 3.96 -14.88
CA GLY A 216 -3.17 4.46 -14.31
C GLY A 216 -3.49 3.76 -12.99
N TRP A 217 -4.22 4.41 -12.12
CA TRP A 217 -4.71 3.84 -10.87
C TRP A 217 -6.06 3.15 -11.10
N LYS A 218 -6.17 1.85 -10.76
CA LYS A 218 -7.37 1.02 -10.97
C LYS A 218 -8.06 0.61 -9.67
N LYS A 219 -7.30 0.37 -8.62
CA LYS A 219 -7.85 0.09 -7.28
C LYS A 219 -8.78 1.24 -6.85
N TYR A 220 -9.90 0.95 -6.23
CA TYR A 220 -10.99 1.87 -5.87
C TYR A 220 -11.88 2.36 -7.03
N VAL A 221 -11.56 2.11 -8.29
CA VAL A 221 -12.44 2.52 -9.38
C VAL A 221 -13.57 1.49 -9.53
N ASP A 222 -14.81 1.93 -9.31
CA ASP A 222 -16.00 1.12 -9.52
C ASP A 222 -16.39 1.11 -10.99
N PRO A 223 -16.50 -0.06 -11.63
CA PRO A 223 -16.91 -0.15 -13.03
C PRO A 223 -18.34 0.35 -13.28
N SER A 224 -19.21 0.34 -12.28
CA SER A 224 -20.59 0.85 -12.39
C SER A 224 -20.72 2.37 -12.27
N LEU A 225 -19.67 3.04 -11.77
CA LEU A 225 -19.63 4.47 -11.49
C LEU A 225 -18.60 5.22 -12.34
N ILE A 226 -18.27 4.68 -13.53
CA ILE A 226 -17.36 5.31 -14.48
C ILE A 226 -17.85 6.72 -14.84
N GLY A 227 -17.00 7.72 -14.62
CA GLY A 227 -17.32 9.14 -14.88
C GLY A 227 -18.28 9.79 -13.89
N VAL A 228 -18.74 9.08 -12.86
CA VAL A 228 -19.58 9.63 -11.79
C VAL A 228 -18.70 10.45 -10.83
N TRP A 229 -19.13 11.70 -10.57
CA TRP A 229 -18.37 12.64 -9.75
C TRP A 229 -18.53 12.41 -8.25
N ASP A 230 -19.77 12.23 -7.81
CA ASP A 230 -20.11 12.04 -6.40
C ASP A 230 -20.40 10.56 -6.12
N THR A 231 -19.44 9.87 -5.51
CA THR A 231 -19.54 8.45 -5.16
C THR A 231 -19.74 8.30 -3.67
N GLY A 232 -20.45 7.24 -3.25
CA GLY A 232 -20.74 6.91 -1.87
C GLY A 232 -19.94 5.73 -1.33
N HIS A 233 -18.83 5.36 -1.96
CA HIS A 233 -18.03 4.24 -1.50
C HIS A 233 -17.32 4.56 -0.20
N ASP A 234 -17.39 3.62 0.73
CA ASP A 234 -16.67 3.67 1.98
C ASP A 234 -15.17 3.52 1.75
N PHE A 235 -14.38 4.29 2.50
CA PHE A 235 -12.93 4.26 2.40
C PHE A 235 -12.34 3.51 3.60
N PRO A 236 -11.74 2.31 3.39
CA PRO A 236 -11.10 1.54 4.44
C PRO A 236 -9.92 2.29 5.07
N LEU A 237 -9.98 2.54 6.38
CA LEU A 237 -8.92 3.17 7.16
C LEU A 237 -8.05 2.16 7.88
N ILE A 238 -8.68 1.07 8.38
CA ILE A 238 -8.00 -0.03 9.06
C ILE A 238 -8.67 -1.33 8.61
N ARG A 239 -7.87 -2.29 8.15
CA ARG A 239 -8.35 -3.59 7.73
C ARG A 239 -7.45 -4.73 8.21
N LEU A 240 -8.01 -5.93 8.27
CA LEU A 240 -7.36 -7.11 8.85
C LEU A 240 -6.05 -7.49 8.16
N ALA A 241 -5.92 -7.23 6.85
CA ALA A 241 -4.68 -7.50 6.13
C ALA A 241 -3.49 -6.70 6.67
N GLU A 242 -3.69 -5.42 7.04
CA GLU A 242 -2.67 -4.63 7.72
C GLU A 242 -2.29 -5.26 9.07
N VAL A 243 -3.28 -5.69 9.84
CA VAL A 243 -3.06 -6.33 11.15
C VAL A 243 -2.23 -7.63 11.01
N TYR A 244 -2.48 -8.43 9.98
CA TYR A 244 -1.65 -9.61 9.69
C TYR A 244 -0.20 -9.24 9.39
N LEU A 245 0.02 -8.19 8.61
CA LEU A 245 1.36 -7.76 8.22
C LEU A 245 2.10 -7.10 9.40
N ASP A 246 1.40 -6.34 10.23
CA ASP A 246 1.94 -5.80 11.49
C ASP A 246 2.36 -6.94 12.42
N ALA A 247 1.51 -7.97 12.57
CA ALA A 247 1.80 -9.14 13.39
C ALA A 247 3.03 -9.92 12.91
N ALA A 248 3.17 -10.07 11.59
CA ALA A 248 4.31 -10.76 10.98
C ALA A 248 5.62 -9.96 11.19
N GLU A 249 5.58 -8.65 10.96
CA GLU A 249 6.75 -7.77 11.14
C GLU A 249 7.18 -7.72 12.60
N ALA A 250 6.26 -7.44 13.53
CA ALA A 250 6.59 -7.37 14.95
C ALA A 250 7.22 -8.68 15.48
N ARG A 251 6.70 -9.83 15.04
CA ARG A 251 7.26 -11.15 15.41
C ARG A 251 8.63 -11.38 14.78
N ASN A 252 8.82 -10.99 13.52
CA ASN A 252 10.13 -11.13 12.88
C ASN A 252 11.19 -10.27 13.60
N GLU A 253 10.83 -9.07 14.05
CA GLU A 253 11.76 -8.20 14.79
C GLU A 253 12.08 -8.76 16.19
N LEU A 254 11.14 -9.42 16.85
CA LEU A 254 11.34 -10.04 18.16
C LEU A 254 12.10 -11.38 18.10
N ALA A 255 11.98 -12.14 17.02
CA ALA A 255 12.65 -13.42 16.84
C ALA A 255 14.13 -13.27 16.41
N ASN A 256 14.96 -14.26 16.67
CA ASN A 256 16.33 -14.31 16.12
C ASN A 256 16.34 -14.86 14.68
N SER A 257 15.38 -15.74 14.37
CA SER A 257 15.16 -16.23 13.00
C SER A 257 13.67 -16.47 12.74
N PRO A 258 13.21 -16.45 11.46
CA PRO A 258 11.81 -16.71 11.14
C PRO A 258 11.32 -18.11 11.52
N SER A 259 12.21 -19.07 11.70
CA SER A 259 11.88 -20.45 12.11
C SER A 259 11.47 -20.57 13.59
N GLU A 260 11.80 -19.58 14.43
CA GLU A 260 11.43 -19.57 15.85
C GLU A 260 9.93 -19.31 16.07
N ASP A 261 9.26 -18.63 15.15
CA ASP A 261 7.83 -18.34 15.25
C ASP A 261 7.14 -18.60 13.90
N ALA A 262 6.47 -19.74 13.79
CA ALA A 262 5.73 -20.12 12.58
C ALA A 262 4.64 -19.11 12.17
N LYS A 263 4.17 -18.27 13.08
CA LYS A 263 3.18 -17.22 12.79
C LYS A 263 3.74 -16.11 11.89
N ILE A 264 5.08 -15.91 11.86
CA ILE A 264 5.72 -14.94 10.96
C ILE A 264 5.33 -15.25 9.52
N ARG A 265 5.57 -16.48 9.07
CA ARG A 265 5.22 -16.91 7.72
C ARG A 265 3.72 -17.05 7.52
N ASN A 266 3.02 -17.62 8.47
CA ASN A 266 1.57 -17.80 8.35
C ASN A 266 0.85 -16.46 8.16
N TYR A 267 1.14 -15.48 8.99
CA TYR A 267 0.44 -14.20 8.92
C TYR A 267 0.83 -13.40 7.67
N SER A 268 2.11 -13.33 7.31
CA SER A 268 2.52 -12.68 6.06
C SER A 268 2.05 -13.43 4.81
N GLY A 269 1.84 -14.73 4.89
CA GLY A 269 1.29 -15.57 3.82
C GLY A 269 -0.20 -15.37 3.57
N MET A 270 -0.98 -14.90 4.55
CA MET A 270 -2.43 -14.74 4.41
C MET A 270 -2.83 -13.78 3.29
N THR A 271 -2.14 -12.65 3.15
CA THR A 271 -2.39 -11.67 2.08
C THR A 271 -1.99 -12.19 0.71
N ARG A 272 -1.00 -13.05 0.65
CA ARG A 272 -0.54 -13.75 -0.56
C ARG A 272 -1.53 -14.83 -0.98
N TRP A 273 -1.91 -15.67 -0.04
CA TRP A 273 -2.85 -16.77 -0.26
C TRP A 273 -4.16 -16.28 -0.90
N ARG A 274 -4.75 -15.18 -0.41
CA ARG A 274 -6.05 -14.71 -0.90
C ARG A 274 -6.08 -14.29 -2.38
N VAL A 275 -4.92 -14.10 -3.01
CA VAL A 275 -4.79 -13.78 -4.44
C VAL A 275 -4.08 -14.88 -5.23
N GLY A 276 -3.88 -16.05 -4.66
CA GLY A 276 -3.22 -17.17 -5.31
C GLY A 276 -1.72 -16.95 -5.55
N MET A 277 -1.08 -16.13 -4.70
CA MET A 277 0.37 -16.04 -4.65
C MET A 277 0.95 -17.15 -3.76
N PRO A 278 2.09 -17.74 -4.11
CA PRO A 278 2.75 -18.72 -3.26
C PRO A 278 3.27 -18.09 -1.97
N ASP A 279 3.43 -18.92 -0.95
CA ASP A 279 4.13 -18.54 0.28
C ASP A 279 5.57 -18.09 0.00
N PHE A 280 6.16 -17.41 0.98
CA PHE A 280 7.58 -17.08 0.90
C PHE A 280 8.46 -18.35 0.91
N PRO A 281 9.63 -18.32 0.26
CA PRO A 281 10.58 -19.41 0.29
C PRO A 281 10.91 -19.85 1.73
N ASN A 282 11.17 -21.15 1.91
CA ASN A 282 11.70 -21.66 3.16
C ASN A 282 13.14 -21.19 3.37
N ASN A 283 13.60 -21.17 4.59
CA ASN A 283 14.98 -20.88 4.97
C ASN A 283 15.45 -19.43 4.72
N LEU A 284 14.52 -18.46 4.73
CA LEU A 284 14.90 -17.06 4.75
C LEU A 284 15.56 -16.70 6.08
N THR A 285 16.60 -15.90 6.03
CA THR A 285 17.16 -15.22 7.20
C THR A 285 16.17 -14.19 7.73
N LYS A 286 16.41 -13.66 8.94
CA LYS A 286 15.61 -12.60 9.53
C LYS A 286 15.53 -11.36 8.63
N ASP A 287 16.65 -10.96 8.06
CA ASP A 287 16.73 -9.77 7.20
C ASP A 287 16.02 -10.01 5.86
N GLU A 288 16.21 -11.16 5.23
CA GLU A 288 15.46 -11.51 4.02
C GLU A 288 13.96 -11.56 4.27
N MET A 289 13.52 -12.12 5.40
CA MET A 289 12.11 -12.15 5.76
C MET A 289 11.57 -10.74 6.03
N ARG A 290 12.34 -9.87 6.69
CA ARG A 290 12.02 -8.45 6.87
C ARG A 290 11.74 -7.77 5.54
N GLU A 291 12.63 -7.92 4.56
CA GLU A 291 12.45 -7.32 3.24
C GLU A 291 11.22 -7.89 2.51
N ARG A 292 10.95 -9.19 2.64
CA ARG A 292 9.75 -9.80 2.08
C ARG A 292 8.47 -9.26 2.71
N ILE A 293 8.41 -9.12 4.03
CA ILE A 293 7.26 -8.55 4.74
C ILE A 293 7.07 -7.07 4.36
N ARG A 294 8.16 -6.29 4.30
CA ARG A 294 8.12 -4.88 3.88
C ARG A 294 7.62 -4.72 2.45
N ASN A 295 8.04 -5.60 1.54
CA ASN A 295 7.53 -5.59 0.17
C ASN A 295 6.07 -6.05 0.09
N GLU A 296 5.68 -7.07 0.85
CA GLU A 296 4.28 -7.52 0.93
C GLU A 296 3.37 -6.39 1.44
N ARG A 297 3.78 -5.66 2.48
CA ARG A 297 3.06 -4.46 2.94
C ARG A 297 2.90 -3.42 1.83
N ARG A 298 3.97 -3.16 1.06
CA ARG A 298 3.96 -2.21 -0.03
C ARG A 298 2.96 -2.58 -1.12
N VAL A 299 2.89 -3.87 -1.48
CA VAL A 299 1.99 -4.40 -2.52
C VAL A 299 0.55 -4.46 -2.00
N GLU A 300 0.36 -5.03 -0.82
CA GLU A 300 -0.96 -5.24 -0.24
C GLU A 300 -1.67 -3.92 0.10
N LEU A 301 -0.96 -2.99 0.72
CA LEU A 301 -1.48 -1.69 1.15
C LEU A 301 -1.23 -0.58 0.10
N ALA A 302 -1.00 -0.95 -1.16
CA ALA A 302 -0.83 0.00 -2.24
C ALA A 302 -2.02 0.97 -2.30
N PHE A 303 -1.73 2.28 -2.36
CA PHE A 303 -2.71 3.37 -2.44
C PHE A 303 -3.58 3.59 -1.19
N GLU A 304 -3.22 2.99 -0.05
CA GLU A 304 -3.93 3.15 1.23
C GLU A 304 -3.22 4.11 2.21
N GLY A 305 -2.20 4.83 1.75
CA GLY A 305 -1.46 5.81 2.57
C GLY A 305 -0.35 5.24 3.45
N ALA A 306 -0.26 3.91 3.60
CA ALA A 306 0.69 3.26 4.51
C ALA A 306 2.17 3.55 4.16
N ARG A 307 2.52 3.61 2.86
CA ARG A 307 3.91 3.75 2.40
C ARG A 307 4.62 4.97 2.94
N PHE A 308 3.92 6.10 3.08
CA PHE A 308 4.49 7.34 3.60
C PHE A 308 5.05 7.17 5.02
N PHE A 309 4.33 6.46 5.87
CA PHE A 309 4.73 6.17 7.24
C PHE A 309 5.77 5.05 7.30
N ASP A 310 5.59 4.01 6.49
CA ASP A 310 6.47 2.83 6.47
C ASP A 310 7.91 3.18 6.12
N ILE A 311 8.17 3.95 5.06
CA ILE A 311 9.54 4.32 4.68
C ILE A 311 10.24 5.20 5.72
N ARG A 312 9.46 5.97 6.48
CA ARG A 312 9.99 6.82 7.56
C ARG A 312 10.31 5.98 8.80
N ARG A 313 9.36 5.16 9.27
CA ARG A 313 9.62 4.33 10.44
C ARG A 313 10.72 3.30 10.21
N TRP A 314 10.90 2.82 8.99
CA TRP A 314 12.02 1.93 8.62
C TRP A 314 13.36 2.67 8.42
N GLY A 315 13.39 3.98 8.46
CA GLY A 315 14.60 4.78 8.25
C GLY A 315 15.16 4.71 6.83
N ILE A 316 14.32 4.40 5.84
CA ILE A 316 14.74 4.20 4.44
C ILE A 316 14.22 5.29 3.48
N ALA A 317 13.55 6.33 4.00
CA ALA A 317 12.93 7.34 3.16
C ALA A 317 13.94 8.05 2.26
N GLU A 318 15.13 8.37 2.78
CA GLU A 318 16.21 8.99 2.02
C GLU A 318 16.64 8.10 0.84
N ASN A 319 16.93 6.84 1.10
CA ASN A 319 17.33 5.90 0.05
C ASN A 319 16.26 5.70 -1.03
N VAL A 320 14.98 5.61 -0.60
CA VAL A 320 13.86 5.36 -1.51
C VAL A 320 13.48 6.59 -2.33
N LEU A 321 13.45 7.77 -1.70
CA LEU A 321 12.98 8.99 -2.35
C LEU A 321 14.07 9.68 -3.18
N ASN A 322 15.34 9.46 -2.84
CA ASN A 322 16.50 10.00 -3.57
C ASN A 322 17.02 9.05 -4.65
N ALA A 323 16.45 7.84 -4.76
CA ALA A 323 16.79 6.95 -5.86
C ALA A 323 16.68 7.69 -7.21
N GLU A 324 17.59 7.38 -8.15
CA GLU A 324 17.66 8.05 -9.45
C GLU A 324 17.74 9.58 -9.33
N ASP A 325 18.54 10.10 -8.39
CA ASP A 325 18.68 11.53 -8.11
C ASP A 325 17.34 12.25 -7.85
N GLY A 326 16.38 11.52 -7.26
CA GLY A 326 15.04 12.01 -6.95
C GLY A 326 14.08 12.05 -8.15
N TRP A 327 14.45 11.50 -9.30
CA TRP A 327 13.54 11.41 -10.42
C TRP A 327 12.39 10.44 -10.17
N ILE A 328 11.17 10.89 -10.48
CA ILE A 328 10.01 10.01 -10.62
C ILE A 328 10.10 9.32 -11.96
N ILE A 329 10.16 7.98 -11.94
CA ILE A 329 10.27 7.15 -13.13
C ILE A 329 8.91 6.57 -13.49
N GLY A 330 8.55 6.64 -14.77
CA GLY A 330 7.38 6.01 -15.35
C GLY A 330 7.75 4.80 -16.21
N MET A 331 6.84 4.41 -17.08
CA MET A 331 6.98 3.23 -17.94
C MET A 331 8.12 3.36 -18.95
N LYS A 332 8.53 2.22 -19.52
CA LYS A 332 9.43 2.18 -20.69
C LYS A 332 8.69 2.67 -21.93
N LEU A 333 9.32 3.57 -22.69
CA LEU A 333 8.78 4.06 -23.94
C LEU A 333 9.36 3.29 -25.12
N ASP A 334 8.49 2.94 -26.08
CA ASP A 334 8.92 2.34 -27.35
C ASP A 334 9.69 3.36 -28.20
N ASN A 335 9.23 4.62 -28.12
CA ASN A 335 9.91 5.76 -28.72
C ASN A 335 9.87 6.95 -27.77
N ALA A 336 11.02 7.49 -27.43
CA ALA A 336 11.12 8.62 -26.52
C ALA A 336 10.38 9.89 -26.99
N GLY A 337 10.26 10.12 -28.31
CA GLY A 337 9.39 11.17 -28.89
C GLY A 337 9.55 12.57 -28.32
N GLY A 338 10.72 12.89 -27.74
CA GLY A 338 10.96 14.16 -27.05
C GLY A 338 10.82 14.11 -25.51
N TYR A 339 10.38 12.99 -24.94
CA TYR A 339 10.44 12.76 -23.50
C TYR A 339 11.86 12.53 -23.01
N GLN A 340 12.17 13.02 -21.81
CA GLN A 340 13.41 12.64 -21.14
C GLN A 340 13.30 11.20 -20.65
N VAL A 341 14.33 10.39 -20.94
CA VAL A 341 14.37 8.99 -20.50
C VAL A 341 15.65 8.70 -19.72
N VAL A 342 15.61 7.61 -18.96
CA VAL A 342 16.79 7.09 -18.26
C VAL A 342 17.74 6.49 -19.30
N GLU A 343 19.01 6.92 -19.30
CA GLU A 343 19.98 6.55 -20.34
C GLU A 343 20.65 5.19 -20.09
N SER A 344 20.74 4.78 -18.82
CA SER A 344 21.44 3.54 -18.42
C SER A 344 20.87 2.93 -17.15
N GLY A 345 21.30 1.72 -16.81
CA GLY A 345 20.90 1.03 -15.60
C GLY A 345 19.55 0.29 -15.71
N LYS A 346 18.97 -0.02 -14.57
CA LYS A 346 17.75 -0.83 -14.43
C LYS A 346 16.59 -0.30 -15.27
N TRP A 347 16.40 1.00 -15.28
CA TRP A 347 15.26 1.66 -15.94
C TRP A 347 15.63 2.34 -17.27
N LYS A 348 16.64 1.84 -17.96
CA LYS A 348 17.01 2.37 -19.29
C LYS A 348 15.78 2.41 -20.21
N GLY A 349 15.54 3.56 -20.85
CA GLY A 349 14.41 3.80 -21.74
C GLY A 349 13.08 4.16 -21.04
N HIS A 350 13.07 4.18 -19.70
CA HIS A 350 11.89 4.61 -18.94
C HIS A 350 11.84 6.14 -18.86
N VAL A 351 10.61 6.69 -18.89
CA VAL A 351 10.41 8.14 -18.85
C VAL A 351 10.80 8.73 -17.50
N LYS A 352 11.53 9.83 -17.52
CA LYS A 352 11.77 10.73 -16.38
C LYS A 352 10.64 11.75 -16.30
N VAL A 353 9.78 11.64 -15.30
CA VAL A 353 8.56 12.47 -15.20
C VAL A 353 8.85 13.81 -14.56
N ARG A 354 9.40 13.78 -13.36
CA ARG A 354 9.69 14.97 -12.55
C ARG A 354 10.78 14.64 -11.54
N GLN A 355 11.70 15.57 -11.33
CA GLN A 355 12.64 15.49 -10.23
C GLN A 355 12.05 16.09 -8.96
N ARG A 356 12.13 15.36 -7.86
CA ARG A 356 11.75 15.83 -6.52
C ARG A 356 12.88 16.63 -5.91
N THR A 357 12.55 17.49 -4.95
CA THR A 357 13.54 17.93 -3.97
C THR A 357 14.03 16.70 -3.22
N LEU A 358 15.34 16.56 -3.06
CA LEU A 358 15.91 15.42 -2.34
C LEU A 358 15.47 15.44 -0.89
N PHE A 359 15.16 14.26 -0.39
CA PHE A 359 14.79 14.04 1.01
C PHE A 359 16.04 14.07 1.88
N THR A 360 15.99 14.75 2.99
CA THR A 360 17.09 14.90 3.94
C THR A 360 16.71 14.34 5.31
N SER A 361 17.71 14.04 6.14
CA SER A 361 17.51 13.40 7.45
C SER A 361 16.58 14.18 8.40
N ASP A 362 16.59 15.51 8.33
CA ASP A 362 15.71 16.38 9.11
C ASP A 362 14.22 16.24 8.76
N GLN A 363 13.90 15.67 7.61
CA GLN A 363 12.51 15.44 7.17
C GLN A 363 11.87 14.16 7.73
N TYR A 364 12.60 13.37 8.49
CA TYR A 364 12.01 12.24 9.22
C TYR A 364 11.09 12.71 10.35
N VAL A 365 11.43 13.81 11.00
CA VAL A 365 10.63 14.43 12.08
C VAL A 365 10.22 15.83 11.63
N TRP A 366 8.94 16.09 11.67
CA TRP A 366 8.44 17.42 11.34
C TRP A 366 8.65 18.35 12.55
N PRO A 367 9.32 19.49 12.36
CA PRO A 367 9.50 20.46 13.43
C PRO A 367 8.14 21.06 13.81
N ILE A 368 8.02 21.45 15.08
CA ILE A 368 6.87 22.23 15.52
C ILE A 368 6.87 23.55 14.74
N PRO A 369 5.75 23.96 14.11
CA PRO A 369 5.71 25.22 13.37
C PRO A 369 6.14 26.39 14.24
N SER A 370 6.99 27.27 13.74
CA SER A 370 7.55 28.42 14.48
C SER A 370 6.46 29.29 15.13
N ARG A 371 5.31 29.45 14.45
CA ARG A 371 4.16 30.17 14.98
C ARG A 371 3.61 29.54 16.27
N GLU A 372 3.58 28.22 16.37
CA GLU A 372 3.08 27.53 17.57
C GLU A 372 4.05 27.72 18.75
N ILE A 373 5.36 27.73 18.45
CA ILE A 373 6.41 28.03 19.46
C ILE A 373 6.27 29.47 19.94
N GLU A 374 6.03 30.44 19.05
CA GLU A 374 5.81 31.84 19.38
C GLU A 374 4.56 32.06 20.24
N LEU A 375 3.50 31.30 20.01
CA LEU A 375 2.22 31.43 20.73
C LEU A 375 2.20 30.68 22.06
N ASN A 376 3.04 29.68 22.25
CA ASN A 376 3.08 28.90 23.49
C ASN A 376 4.51 28.84 24.06
N PRO A 377 4.83 29.66 25.04
CA PRO A 377 6.19 29.73 25.64
C PRO A 377 6.64 28.44 26.35
N ASN A 378 5.73 27.47 26.53
CA ASN A 378 6.08 26.14 27.05
C ASN A 378 6.54 25.15 25.97
N LEU A 379 6.45 25.52 24.69
CA LEU A 379 7.01 24.75 23.59
C LEU A 379 8.45 25.23 23.39
N GLU A 380 9.39 24.40 23.76
CA GLU A 380 10.79 24.58 23.35
C GLU A 380 10.93 24.07 21.89
N ALA A 381 11.75 24.74 21.08
CA ALA A 381 12.20 24.19 19.82
C ALA A 381 12.95 22.88 20.16
N GLU A 382 12.37 21.74 19.83
CA GLU A 382 13.10 20.47 19.97
C GLU A 382 14.40 20.60 19.19
N PRO A 383 15.56 20.32 19.79
CA PRO A 383 16.79 20.21 19.02
C PRO A 383 16.55 19.13 17.97
N LEU A 384 16.85 19.45 16.71
CA LEU A 384 16.89 18.45 15.63
C LEU A 384 17.66 17.26 16.19
N MET A 385 17.00 16.11 16.34
CA MET A 385 17.69 14.92 16.85
C MET A 385 18.82 14.62 15.87
N GLU A 386 20.05 14.80 16.33
CA GLU A 386 21.22 14.33 15.60
C GLU A 386 21.05 12.81 15.46
N ILE A 387 20.81 12.37 14.24
CA ILE A 387 20.77 10.95 13.90
C ILE A 387 22.23 10.56 13.72
N GLU A 388 22.87 10.01 14.79
CA GLU A 388 24.17 9.35 14.72
C GLU A 388 24.10 8.03 13.92
#